data_571a7d3c4114a83324e7c70fdba4fe27
#
_entry.id   571a7d3c4114a83324e7c70fdba4fe27
#
_cell.length_a   1.000
_cell.length_b   1.000
_cell.length_c   1.000
_cell.angle_alpha   90.00
_cell.angle_beta   90.00
_cell.angle_gamma   90.00
#
_symmetry.space_group_name_H-M   'P 1'
#
loop_
_entity.id
_entity.type
_entity.pdbx_description
1 polymer ?
#
loop_
_entity_poly.entity_id
_entity_poly.type
_entity_poly.pdbx_seq_one_letter_code
_entity_poly.pdbx_strand_id
1 'polypeptide(L)'
;MKIGIIGAGAAGLAAAFDFTETGHDVAVYESAPFVGGQASTIPVGGSSLERGYHHLFTNDEAILDLMKDLDIYEHMKWYPSKVGTYTSGKVYKTTTPIDLLRLDAIPIIDRIKLGLFAMRVKRIKDWKKLEDHTADFWLRERLGGMAYEKVWAPLLKGKFGDFYNQIGMPWFWSKIQTRFASRQGIRQREMLGYPDGSFDTIFDKLQGSIKSKGGEIHTSTPVIKINVVDGVATGLKTVAPDGEERDRDFDCILSTVPSFSFPDLVDLPFEYRERLSSVHYLAAVVVILEMTHALTDCYWMNIADSDVPFLGLIEHTNMLPKEWYGGNNILYMTNYL
;
A
#
# COMPACT_ATOMS: atom_id res chain seq x y z
N MET A 1 8.23 5.54 -30.12
CA MET A 1 8.31 6.82 -29.42
C MET A 1 9.38 6.71 -28.35
N LYS A 2 10.04 7.83 -28.04
CA LYS A 2 10.92 7.93 -26.85
C LYS A 2 10.12 8.40 -25.65
N ILE A 3 10.10 7.61 -24.60
CA ILE A 3 9.28 7.87 -23.42
C ILE A 3 10.17 8.03 -22.18
N GLY A 4 10.08 9.19 -21.53
CA GLY A 4 10.74 9.45 -20.26
C GLY A 4 9.79 9.18 -19.10
N ILE A 5 10.20 8.38 -18.11
CA ILE A 5 9.39 8.06 -16.92
C ILE A 5 10.07 8.60 -15.67
N ILE A 6 9.34 9.36 -14.86
CA ILE A 6 9.82 9.91 -13.60
C ILE A 6 9.30 9.06 -12.45
N GLY A 7 10.22 8.36 -11.76
CA GLY A 7 9.96 7.45 -10.65
C GLY A 7 10.03 5.98 -11.06
N ALA A 8 10.84 5.20 -10.34
CA ALA A 8 10.98 3.75 -10.48
C ALA A 8 10.27 2.98 -9.34
N GLY A 9 9.14 3.49 -8.86
CA GLY A 9 8.21 2.75 -8.04
C GLY A 9 7.41 1.73 -8.86
N ALA A 10 6.50 0.99 -8.22
CA ALA A 10 5.68 -0.02 -8.88
C ALA A 10 4.96 0.51 -10.13
N ALA A 11 4.36 1.71 -10.06
CA ALA A 11 3.65 2.32 -11.19
C ALA A 11 4.59 2.65 -12.37
N GLY A 12 5.75 3.26 -12.09
CA GLY A 12 6.71 3.62 -13.13
C GLY A 12 7.34 2.40 -13.81
N LEU A 13 7.69 1.36 -13.03
CA LEU A 13 8.25 0.13 -13.58
C LEU A 13 7.23 -0.68 -14.38
N ALA A 14 5.96 -0.76 -13.92
CA ALA A 14 4.91 -1.43 -14.67
C ALA A 14 4.65 -0.72 -16.00
N ALA A 15 4.55 0.62 -16.00
CA ALA A 15 4.40 1.39 -17.23
C ALA A 15 5.60 1.23 -18.17
N ALA A 16 6.83 1.23 -17.62
CA ALA A 16 8.04 0.99 -18.40
C ALA A 16 8.04 -0.38 -19.08
N PHE A 17 7.60 -1.41 -18.32
CA PHE A 17 7.42 -2.76 -18.86
C PHE A 17 6.44 -2.76 -20.04
N ASP A 18 5.23 -2.24 -19.86
CA ASP A 18 4.19 -2.20 -20.91
C ASP A 18 4.66 -1.43 -22.16
N PHE A 19 5.35 -0.32 -21.98
CA PHE A 19 5.87 0.46 -23.11
C PHE A 19 7.00 -0.25 -23.84
N THR A 20 7.90 -0.92 -23.13
CA THR A 20 8.97 -1.69 -23.78
C THR A 20 8.41 -2.93 -24.50
N GLU A 21 7.36 -3.59 -23.95
CA GLU A 21 6.66 -4.69 -24.61
C GLU A 21 6.02 -4.24 -25.94
N THR A 22 5.57 -3.00 -26.02
CA THR A 22 4.95 -2.43 -27.23
C THR A 22 5.96 -1.73 -28.16
N GLY A 23 7.28 -1.90 -27.91
CA GLY A 23 8.35 -1.47 -28.82
C GLY A 23 8.70 0.02 -28.72
N HIS A 24 8.44 0.66 -27.57
CA HIS A 24 8.87 2.03 -27.32
C HIS A 24 10.29 2.08 -26.73
N ASP A 25 11.00 3.16 -26.99
CA ASP A 25 12.30 3.49 -26.38
C ASP A 25 12.01 4.17 -25.02
N VAL A 26 12.35 3.50 -23.92
CA VAL A 26 11.95 3.92 -22.57
C VAL A 26 13.17 4.20 -21.70
N ALA A 27 13.16 5.35 -21.00
CA ALA A 27 14.12 5.64 -19.96
C ALA A 27 13.39 6.04 -18.65
N VAL A 28 13.69 5.34 -17.57
CA VAL A 28 13.15 5.57 -16.23
C VAL A 28 14.21 6.27 -15.38
N TYR A 29 13.81 7.32 -14.66
CA TYR A 29 14.66 8.09 -13.76
C TYR A 29 14.15 8.01 -12.31
N GLU A 30 15.01 7.62 -11.39
CA GLU A 30 14.71 7.45 -9.97
C GLU A 30 15.74 8.21 -9.12
N SER A 31 15.27 9.00 -8.19
CA SER A 31 16.11 9.76 -7.28
C SER A 31 16.82 8.90 -6.23
N ALA A 32 16.16 7.83 -5.78
CA ALA A 32 16.75 6.88 -4.83
C ALA A 32 17.81 5.97 -5.52
N PRO A 33 18.76 5.40 -4.75
CA PRO A 33 19.74 4.46 -5.29
C PRO A 33 19.16 3.04 -5.54
N PHE A 34 17.85 2.87 -5.36
CA PHE A 34 17.12 1.61 -5.51
C PHE A 34 15.76 1.84 -6.20
N VAL A 35 15.16 0.80 -6.70
CA VAL A 35 13.81 0.80 -7.28
C VAL A 35 12.77 0.28 -6.29
N GLY A 36 11.48 0.26 -6.69
CA GLY A 36 10.37 -0.29 -5.89
C GLY A 36 9.59 0.77 -5.11
N GLY A 37 10.14 1.99 -4.95
CA GLY A 37 9.44 3.10 -4.28
C GLY A 37 9.00 2.73 -2.86
N GLN A 38 7.70 2.82 -2.57
CA GLN A 38 7.12 2.50 -1.26
C GLN A 38 7.25 1.00 -0.88
N ALA A 39 7.36 0.11 -1.87
CA ALA A 39 7.54 -1.33 -1.66
C ALA A 39 9.01 -1.77 -1.78
N SER A 40 9.95 -0.83 -1.82
CA SER A 40 11.39 -1.14 -1.81
C SER A 40 11.80 -1.83 -0.52
N THR A 41 12.89 -2.57 -0.56
CA THR A 41 13.35 -3.44 0.50
C THR A 41 14.63 -2.98 1.18
N ILE A 42 14.96 -3.65 2.26
CA ILE A 42 16.23 -3.62 2.97
C ILE A 42 16.70 -5.07 3.24
N PRO A 43 18.00 -5.33 3.33
CA PRO A 43 18.49 -6.65 3.73
C PRO A 43 18.29 -6.88 5.23
N VAL A 44 17.67 -7.99 5.60
CA VAL A 44 17.47 -8.42 7.00
C VAL A 44 17.68 -9.92 7.10
N GLY A 45 18.59 -10.35 7.97
CA GLY A 45 18.83 -11.77 8.25
C GLY A 45 19.21 -12.64 7.05
N GLY A 46 19.68 -12.02 5.95
CA GLY A 46 20.05 -12.70 4.71
C GLY A 46 18.96 -12.73 3.64
N SER A 47 17.80 -12.13 3.91
CA SER A 47 16.69 -11.96 2.95
C SER A 47 16.32 -10.49 2.75
N SER A 48 15.57 -10.20 1.70
CA SER A 48 14.97 -8.89 1.49
C SER A 48 13.70 -8.74 2.31
N LEU A 49 13.51 -7.57 2.92
CA LEU A 49 12.34 -7.19 3.69
C LEU A 49 11.86 -5.80 3.26
N GLU A 50 10.58 -5.61 3.00
CA GLU A 50 10.03 -4.31 2.61
C GLU A 50 10.23 -3.28 3.73
N ARG A 51 10.54 -2.02 3.33
CA ARG A 51 10.67 -0.86 4.25
C ARG A 51 9.34 -0.55 4.95
N GLY A 52 8.24 -0.94 4.38
CA GLY A 52 6.90 -0.94 4.97
C GLY A 52 6.24 -2.27 4.68
N TYR A 53 5.44 -2.78 5.61
CA TYR A 53 4.76 -4.06 5.43
C TYR A 53 3.87 -4.07 4.18
N HIS A 54 4.04 -5.09 3.35
CA HIS A 54 3.25 -5.33 2.15
C HIS A 54 2.72 -6.77 2.12
N HIS A 55 1.58 -6.93 1.52
CA HIS A 55 0.97 -8.22 1.17
C HIS A 55 -0.08 -7.98 0.08
N LEU A 56 -0.45 -9.02 -0.63
CA LEU A 56 -1.50 -8.97 -1.65
C LEU A 56 -2.77 -9.65 -1.15
N PHE A 57 -3.89 -9.21 -1.68
CA PHE A 57 -5.17 -9.88 -1.52
C PHE A 57 -5.48 -10.73 -2.75
N THR A 58 -6.34 -11.73 -2.59
CA THR A 58 -6.67 -12.66 -3.68
C THR A 58 -7.41 -12.01 -4.85
N ASN A 59 -7.87 -10.79 -4.68
CA ASN A 59 -8.55 -9.97 -5.70
C ASN A 59 -7.69 -8.78 -6.21
N ASP A 60 -6.41 -8.78 -5.95
CA ASP A 60 -5.46 -7.81 -6.53
C ASP A 60 -5.04 -8.27 -7.94
N GLU A 61 -6.04 -8.37 -8.84
CA GLU A 61 -5.91 -9.01 -10.16
C GLU A 61 -4.79 -8.41 -11.01
N ALA A 62 -4.65 -7.07 -11.03
CA ALA A 62 -3.69 -6.40 -11.88
C ALA A 62 -2.23 -6.82 -11.60
N ILE A 63 -1.83 -6.94 -10.34
CA ILE A 63 -0.46 -7.38 -10.01
C ILE A 63 -0.29 -8.89 -10.23
N LEU A 64 -1.34 -9.69 -10.02
CA LEU A 64 -1.30 -11.11 -10.30
C LEU A 64 -1.18 -11.39 -11.80
N ASP A 65 -1.83 -10.59 -12.64
CA ASP A 65 -1.70 -10.67 -14.09
C ASP A 65 -0.31 -10.20 -14.54
N LEU A 66 0.20 -9.10 -14.00
CA LEU A 66 1.59 -8.67 -14.23
C LEU A 66 2.60 -9.77 -13.88
N MET A 67 2.41 -10.49 -12.76
CA MET A 67 3.28 -11.62 -12.42
C MET A 67 3.19 -12.79 -13.41
N LYS A 68 2.03 -13.01 -14.04
CA LYS A 68 1.89 -13.99 -15.14
C LYS A 68 2.64 -13.52 -16.39
N ASP A 69 2.49 -12.25 -16.76
CA ASP A 69 3.18 -11.66 -17.92
C ASP A 69 4.72 -11.68 -17.76
N LEU A 70 5.18 -11.65 -16.50
CA LEU A 70 6.59 -11.76 -16.14
C LEU A 70 7.08 -13.20 -15.97
N ASP A 71 6.24 -14.22 -16.14
CA ASP A 71 6.56 -15.64 -15.89
C ASP A 71 7.08 -15.92 -14.46
N ILE A 72 6.48 -15.25 -13.44
CA ILE A 72 6.85 -15.44 -12.02
C ILE A 72 5.64 -15.71 -11.11
N TYR A 73 4.48 -16.03 -11.69
CA TYR A 73 3.27 -16.26 -10.90
C TYR A 73 3.41 -17.42 -9.90
N GLU A 74 4.24 -18.42 -10.18
CA GLU A 74 4.53 -19.56 -9.30
C GLU A 74 5.24 -19.16 -7.99
N HIS A 75 5.90 -18.00 -7.96
CA HIS A 75 6.48 -17.44 -6.75
C HIS A 75 5.44 -16.88 -5.80
N MET A 76 4.19 -16.62 -6.25
CA MET A 76 3.13 -16.16 -5.37
C MET A 76 2.69 -17.28 -4.43
N LYS A 77 2.80 -17.04 -3.14
CA LYS A 77 2.31 -17.95 -2.09
C LYS A 77 1.19 -17.31 -1.28
N TRP A 78 0.27 -18.14 -0.82
CA TRP A 78 -0.89 -17.71 -0.08
C TRP A 78 -0.85 -18.25 1.34
N TYR A 79 -0.89 -17.36 2.31
CA TYR A 79 -0.77 -17.67 3.72
C TYR A 79 -2.05 -17.30 4.48
N PRO A 80 -2.51 -18.15 5.44
CA PRO A 80 -3.63 -17.79 6.27
C PRO A 80 -3.24 -16.68 7.24
N SER A 81 -3.97 -15.57 7.22
CA SER A 81 -3.75 -14.44 8.11
C SER A 81 -4.60 -14.54 9.38
N LYS A 82 -4.01 -14.16 10.51
CA LYS A 82 -4.73 -13.95 11.75
C LYS A 82 -4.70 -12.47 12.09
N VAL A 83 -5.86 -11.91 12.39
CA VAL A 83 -6.02 -10.50 12.76
C VAL A 83 -6.47 -10.41 14.22
N GLY A 84 -5.84 -9.51 14.95
CA GLY A 84 -6.20 -9.17 16.33
C GLY A 84 -6.55 -7.69 16.47
N THR A 85 -7.14 -7.38 17.62
CA THR A 85 -7.36 -6.01 18.08
C THR A 85 -6.99 -5.93 19.56
N TYR A 86 -6.12 -5.00 19.88
CA TYR A 86 -5.82 -4.63 21.26
C TYR A 86 -6.74 -3.49 21.68
N THR A 87 -7.56 -3.73 22.69
CA THR A 87 -8.48 -2.74 23.26
C THR A 87 -8.80 -3.05 24.71
N SER A 88 -8.95 -2.02 25.52
CA SER A 88 -9.23 -2.14 26.97
C SER A 88 -8.21 -3.02 27.70
N GLY A 89 -6.92 -2.89 27.32
CA GLY A 89 -5.81 -3.64 27.90
C GLY A 89 -5.76 -5.13 27.53
N LYS A 90 -6.52 -5.58 26.52
CA LYS A 90 -6.62 -7.00 26.12
C LYS A 90 -6.48 -7.18 24.62
N VAL A 91 -5.94 -8.34 24.23
CA VAL A 91 -5.88 -8.80 22.84
C VAL A 91 -7.11 -9.65 22.53
N TYR A 92 -7.85 -9.25 21.52
CA TYR A 92 -8.97 -9.98 20.95
C TYR A 92 -8.65 -10.47 19.56
N LYS A 93 -8.92 -11.74 19.25
CA LYS A 93 -8.91 -12.21 17.86
C LYS A 93 -10.12 -11.64 17.13
N THR A 94 -9.89 -11.13 15.94
CA THR A 94 -10.94 -10.54 15.08
C THR A 94 -10.90 -11.09 13.64
N THR A 95 -10.34 -12.28 13.51
CA THR A 95 -10.16 -12.94 12.20
C THR A 95 -11.47 -13.49 11.63
N THR A 96 -12.34 -14.06 12.47
CA THR A 96 -13.56 -14.74 12.05
C THR A 96 -14.83 -14.09 12.61
N PRO A 97 -16.02 -14.37 12.03
CA PRO A 97 -17.29 -13.91 12.61
C PRO A 97 -17.52 -14.42 14.06
N ILE A 98 -16.99 -15.59 14.38
CA ILE A 98 -17.10 -16.16 15.75
C ILE A 98 -16.22 -15.35 16.72
N ASP A 99 -15.05 -14.91 16.27
CA ASP A 99 -14.17 -14.06 17.09
C ASP A 99 -14.85 -12.73 17.41
N LEU A 100 -15.58 -12.16 16.44
CA LEU A 100 -16.35 -10.93 16.64
C LEU A 100 -17.41 -11.10 17.74
N LEU A 101 -18.06 -12.26 17.82
CA LEU A 101 -19.01 -12.55 18.90
C LEU A 101 -18.35 -12.69 20.28
N ARG A 102 -17.03 -12.95 20.33
CA ARG A 102 -16.24 -13.05 21.55
C ARG A 102 -15.62 -11.73 22.02
N LEU A 103 -15.82 -10.65 21.26
CA LEU A 103 -15.29 -9.31 21.57
C LEU A 103 -16.08 -8.70 22.75
N ASP A 104 -15.77 -9.07 23.98
CA ASP A 104 -16.51 -8.65 25.18
C ASP A 104 -16.24 -7.18 25.59
N ALA A 105 -15.34 -6.49 24.91
CA ALA A 105 -15.13 -5.06 25.03
C ALA A 105 -16.38 -4.23 24.63
N ILE A 106 -17.33 -4.83 23.89
CA ILE A 106 -18.60 -4.22 23.49
C ILE A 106 -19.79 -5.14 23.80
N PRO A 107 -21.00 -4.58 24.03
CA PRO A 107 -22.23 -5.34 24.28
C PRO A 107 -22.55 -6.34 23.18
N ILE A 108 -23.20 -7.46 23.52
CA ILE A 108 -23.53 -8.52 22.55
C ILE A 108 -24.41 -8.01 21.39
N ILE A 109 -25.33 -7.05 21.67
CA ILE A 109 -26.18 -6.44 20.64
C ILE A 109 -25.32 -5.70 19.61
N ASP A 110 -24.28 -4.98 20.05
CA ASP A 110 -23.39 -4.25 19.17
C ASP A 110 -22.48 -5.19 18.36
N ARG A 111 -22.09 -6.35 18.91
CA ARG A 111 -21.38 -7.40 18.14
C ARG A 111 -22.23 -7.94 17.00
N ILE A 112 -23.51 -8.21 17.26
CA ILE A 112 -24.46 -8.66 16.24
C ILE A 112 -24.65 -7.57 15.17
N LYS A 113 -24.83 -6.30 15.58
CA LYS A 113 -24.93 -5.16 14.66
C LYS A 113 -23.70 -5.07 13.74
N LEU A 114 -22.50 -5.20 14.28
CA LEU A 114 -21.27 -5.20 13.48
C LEU A 114 -21.26 -6.29 12.41
N GLY A 115 -21.66 -7.51 12.76
CA GLY A 115 -21.75 -8.63 11.81
C GLY A 115 -22.77 -8.36 10.70
N LEU A 116 -23.99 -7.95 11.06
CA LEU A 116 -25.06 -7.63 10.11
C LEU A 116 -24.67 -6.44 9.21
N PHE A 117 -24.02 -5.44 9.78
CA PHE A 117 -23.51 -4.29 9.08
C PHE A 117 -22.47 -4.68 8.02
N ALA A 118 -21.47 -5.48 8.38
CA ALA A 118 -20.45 -5.97 7.46
C ALA A 118 -21.08 -6.75 6.29
N MET A 119 -22.08 -7.61 6.58
CA MET A 119 -22.82 -8.33 5.54
C MET A 119 -23.64 -7.40 4.63
N ARG A 120 -24.19 -6.31 5.17
CA ARG A 120 -24.91 -5.30 4.38
C ARG A 120 -23.96 -4.55 3.45
N VAL A 121 -22.81 -4.11 3.96
CA VAL A 121 -21.77 -3.45 3.15
C VAL A 121 -21.27 -4.36 2.04
N LYS A 122 -21.02 -5.65 2.34
CA LYS A 122 -20.64 -6.66 1.34
C LYS A 122 -21.61 -6.76 0.17
N ARG A 123 -22.92 -6.58 0.40
CA ARG A 123 -23.96 -6.66 -0.64
C ARG A 123 -24.02 -5.44 -1.55
N ILE A 124 -23.42 -4.33 -1.17
CA ILE A 124 -23.35 -3.12 -1.99
C ILE A 124 -22.35 -3.38 -3.12
N LYS A 125 -22.81 -3.46 -4.36
CA LYS A 125 -21.94 -3.68 -5.52
C LYS A 125 -21.54 -2.37 -6.20
N ASP A 126 -22.39 -1.38 -6.14
CA ASP A 126 -22.18 -0.06 -6.75
C ASP A 126 -21.72 0.93 -5.69
N TRP A 127 -20.40 1.13 -5.62
CA TRP A 127 -19.76 2.03 -4.66
C TRP A 127 -20.05 3.51 -4.93
N LYS A 128 -20.41 3.88 -6.17
CA LYS A 128 -20.74 5.27 -6.55
C LYS A 128 -21.89 5.83 -5.72
N LYS A 129 -22.84 4.98 -5.29
CA LYS A 129 -23.94 5.36 -4.38
C LYS A 129 -23.49 5.76 -2.99
N LEU A 130 -22.21 5.61 -2.68
CA LEU A 130 -21.62 5.94 -1.38
C LEU A 130 -20.74 7.19 -1.43
N GLU A 131 -20.53 7.79 -2.62
CA GLU A 131 -19.63 8.94 -2.81
C GLU A 131 -20.03 10.18 -2.01
N ASP A 132 -21.35 10.41 -1.87
CA ASP A 132 -21.87 11.56 -1.13
C ASP A 132 -21.82 11.40 0.41
N HIS A 133 -21.24 10.31 0.89
CA HIS A 133 -21.18 10.01 2.31
C HIS A 133 -19.73 9.87 2.81
N THR A 134 -19.47 10.40 4.01
CA THR A 134 -18.23 10.07 4.72
C THR A 134 -18.38 8.77 5.52
N ALA A 135 -17.26 8.06 5.72
CA ALA A 135 -17.23 6.83 6.49
C ALA A 135 -17.66 7.08 7.95
N ASP A 136 -17.15 8.14 8.57
CA ASP A 136 -17.51 8.52 9.94
C ASP A 136 -19.02 8.70 10.12
N PHE A 137 -19.63 9.57 9.30
CA PHE A 137 -21.07 9.82 9.35
C PHE A 137 -21.88 8.55 9.13
N TRP A 138 -21.56 7.80 8.08
CA TRP A 138 -22.31 6.60 7.69
C TRP A 138 -22.23 5.46 8.71
N LEU A 139 -21.05 5.28 9.33
CA LEU A 139 -20.83 4.30 10.39
C LEU A 139 -21.57 4.69 11.67
N ARG A 140 -21.50 5.96 12.06
CA ARG A 140 -22.17 6.50 13.25
C ARG A 140 -23.68 6.33 13.20
N GLU A 141 -24.28 6.68 12.06
CA GLU A 141 -25.71 6.56 11.84
C GLU A 141 -26.22 5.11 11.87
N ARG A 142 -25.43 4.16 11.36
CA ARG A 142 -25.89 2.79 11.17
C ARG A 142 -25.47 1.80 12.25
N LEU A 143 -24.36 2.03 12.86
CA LEU A 143 -23.88 1.21 13.98
C LEU A 143 -24.24 1.84 15.32
N GLY A 144 -23.96 3.13 15.47
CA GLY A 144 -24.14 3.87 16.71
C GLY A 144 -23.36 3.28 17.87
N GLY A 145 -23.47 3.92 19.05
CA GLY A 145 -23.04 3.38 20.33
C GLY A 145 -21.62 2.83 20.38
N MET A 146 -21.46 1.79 21.19
CA MET A 146 -20.14 1.17 21.47
C MET A 146 -19.50 0.49 20.23
N ALA A 147 -20.31 0.04 19.29
CA ALA A 147 -19.79 -0.58 18.05
C ALA A 147 -18.98 0.41 17.21
N TYR A 148 -19.44 1.65 17.10
CA TYR A 148 -18.68 2.70 16.42
C TYR A 148 -17.54 3.21 17.29
N GLU A 149 -17.80 3.62 18.54
CA GLU A 149 -16.84 4.31 19.40
C GLU A 149 -15.62 3.44 19.79
N LYS A 150 -15.80 2.13 19.96
CA LYS A 150 -14.74 1.22 20.40
C LYS A 150 -14.05 0.45 19.28
N VAL A 151 -14.67 0.37 18.09
CA VAL A 151 -14.10 -0.44 17.00
C VAL A 151 -13.62 0.45 15.84
N TRP A 152 -14.50 1.31 15.32
CA TRP A 152 -14.18 2.03 14.08
C TRP A 152 -13.63 3.44 14.29
N ALA A 153 -14.13 4.17 15.28
CA ALA A 153 -13.65 5.51 15.56
C ALA A 153 -12.14 5.56 15.87
N PRO A 154 -11.57 4.67 16.73
CA PRO A 154 -10.14 4.64 16.98
C PRO A 154 -9.33 4.37 15.70
N LEU A 155 -9.78 3.42 14.87
CA LEU A 155 -9.10 3.08 13.61
C LEU A 155 -9.15 4.21 12.58
N LEU A 156 -10.29 4.89 12.44
CA LEU A 156 -10.40 6.04 11.54
C LEU A 156 -9.54 7.21 12.02
N LYS A 157 -9.67 7.59 13.30
CA LYS A 157 -8.89 8.68 13.91
C LYS A 157 -7.40 8.41 13.83
N GLY A 158 -7.00 7.21 14.20
CA GLY A 158 -5.61 6.82 14.17
C GLY A 158 -5.02 6.84 12.76
N LYS A 159 -5.76 6.35 11.76
CA LYS A 159 -5.27 6.28 10.39
C LYS A 159 -5.26 7.64 9.68
N PHE A 160 -6.21 8.50 9.97
CA PHE A 160 -6.44 9.73 9.20
C PHE A 160 -6.29 11.01 10.01
N GLY A 161 -5.95 10.92 11.30
CA GLY A 161 -5.78 12.09 12.17
C GLY A 161 -7.01 12.99 12.13
N ASP A 162 -6.79 14.27 11.93
CA ASP A 162 -7.85 15.30 11.88
C ASP A 162 -8.78 15.17 10.66
N PHE A 163 -8.38 14.39 9.65
CA PHE A 163 -9.20 14.17 8.44
C PHE A 163 -10.16 12.98 8.55
N TYR A 164 -10.22 12.28 9.69
CA TYR A 164 -10.98 11.03 9.84
C TYR A 164 -12.46 11.14 9.46
N ASN A 165 -13.08 12.31 9.68
CA ASN A 165 -14.50 12.58 9.39
C ASN A 165 -14.74 13.03 7.93
N GLN A 166 -13.69 13.23 7.15
CA GLN A 166 -13.75 13.62 5.73
C GLN A 166 -13.55 12.44 4.78
N ILE A 167 -13.18 11.28 5.31
CA ILE A 167 -12.88 10.10 4.49
C ILE A 167 -14.15 9.57 3.86
N GLY A 168 -14.15 9.45 2.54
CA GLY A 168 -15.30 8.95 1.78
C GLY A 168 -15.67 7.50 2.14
N MET A 169 -16.97 7.21 2.18
CA MET A 169 -17.49 5.88 2.45
C MET A 169 -17.03 4.82 1.43
N PRO A 170 -16.75 5.14 0.14
CA PRO A 170 -16.17 4.19 -0.81
C PRO A 170 -14.85 3.56 -0.35
N TRP A 171 -13.99 4.32 0.34
CA TRP A 171 -12.75 3.78 0.91
C TRP A 171 -13.06 2.68 1.93
N PHE A 172 -13.98 2.93 2.87
CA PHE A 172 -14.36 1.95 3.88
C PHE A 172 -15.01 0.71 3.24
N TRP A 173 -15.91 0.94 2.28
CA TRP A 173 -16.56 -0.12 1.51
C TRP A 173 -15.52 -1.02 0.83
N SER A 174 -14.51 -0.44 0.17
CA SER A 174 -13.47 -1.23 -0.50
C SER A 174 -12.69 -2.12 0.47
N LYS A 175 -12.38 -1.65 1.67
CA LYS A 175 -11.72 -2.45 2.72
C LYS A 175 -12.57 -3.65 3.16
N ILE A 176 -13.87 -3.47 3.29
CA ILE A 176 -14.79 -4.57 3.60
C ILE A 176 -14.87 -5.55 2.43
N GLN A 177 -15.01 -5.09 1.19
CA GLN A 177 -15.07 -5.95 0.00
C GLN A 177 -13.80 -6.81 -0.12
N THR A 178 -12.62 -6.18 -0.07
CA THR A 178 -11.32 -6.86 -0.16
C THR A 178 -11.18 -7.96 0.91
N ARG A 179 -11.50 -7.65 2.17
CA ARG A 179 -11.41 -8.63 3.26
C ARG A 179 -12.42 -9.78 3.13
N PHE A 180 -13.59 -9.55 2.52
CA PHE A 180 -14.53 -10.64 2.24
C PHE A 180 -14.09 -11.48 1.03
N ALA A 181 -13.51 -10.86 0.00
CA ALA A 181 -13.01 -11.55 -1.17
C ALA A 181 -11.82 -12.48 -0.85
N SER A 182 -10.95 -12.05 0.06
CA SER A 182 -9.77 -12.83 0.47
C SER A 182 -10.07 -14.01 1.41
N ARG A 183 -11.33 -14.18 1.84
CA ARG A 183 -11.73 -15.30 2.71
C ARG A 183 -12.00 -16.55 1.90
N GLN A 184 -11.28 -17.63 2.20
CA GLN A 184 -11.36 -18.90 1.50
C GLN A 184 -11.61 -20.09 2.44
N GLY A 185 -12.11 -21.19 1.86
CA GLY A 185 -12.37 -22.45 2.54
C GLY A 185 -13.57 -22.42 3.48
N ILE A 186 -13.88 -23.60 4.07
CA ILE A 186 -15.03 -23.79 4.98
C ILE A 186 -14.93 -22.90 6.23
N ARG A 187 -13.72 -22.64 6.71
CA ARG A 187 -13.47 -21.82 7.91
C ARG A 187 -13.43 -20.32 7.62
N GLN A 188 -13.63 -19.90 6.37
CA GLN A 188 -13.62 -18.47 5.94
C GLN A 188 -12.38 -17.72 6.46
N ARG A 189 -11.20 -18.33 6.37
CA ARG A 189 -9.93 -17.69 6.75
C ARG A 189 -9.52 -16.70 5.68
N GLU A 190 -9.05 -15.54 6.11
CA GLU A 190 -8.41 -14.56 5.22
C GLU A 190 -7.08 -15.14 4.74
N MET A 191 -6.88 -15.10 3.42
CA MET A 191 -5.63 -15.50 2.79
C MET A 191 -4.95 -14.25 2.26
N LEU A 192 -3.67 -14.10 2.59
CA LEU A 192 -2.82 -13.01 2.09
C LEU A 192 -1.71 -13.59 1.24
N GLY A 193 -1.42 -12.90 0.14
CA GLY A 193 -0.38 -13.27 -0.80
C GLY A 193 0.94 -12.59 -0.47
N TYR A 194 2.03 -13.34 -0.64
CA TYR A 194 3.38 -12.80 -0.55
C TYR A 194 4.31 -13.56 -1.52
N PRO A 195 5.13 -12.86 -2.32
CA PRO A 195 6.03 -13.53 -3.25
C PRO A 195 7.19 -14.19 -2.51
N ASP A 196 7.58 -15.41 -2.92
CA ASP A 196 8.85 -16.00 -2.47
C ASP A 196 10.00 -15.07 -2.87
N GLY A 197 10.89 -14.73 -1.91
CA GLY A 197 11.98 -13.78 -2.11
C GLY A 197 11.60 -12.31 -1.97
N SER A 198 10.43 -12.01 -1.37
CA SER A 198 9.87 -10.66 -1.18
C SER A 198 9.34 -10.01 -2.46
N PHE A 199 8.89 -8.76 -2.35
CA PHE A 199 8.48 -7.96 -3.53
C PHE A 199 9.65 -7.63 -4.47
N ASP A 200 10.91 -7.79 -4.02
CA ASP A 200 12.07 -7.68 -4.90
C ASP A 200 12.00 -8.64 -6.08
N THR A 201 11.45 -9.83 -5.90
CA THR A 201 11.24 -10.80 -6.99
C THR A 201 10.48 -10.17 -8.17
N ILE A 202 9.48 -9.34 -7.89
CA ILE A 202 8.71 -8.64 -8.91
C ILE A 202 9.54 -7.51 -9.53
N PHE A 203 10.20 -6.68 -8.69
CA PHE A 203 10.97 -5.54 -9.17
C PHE A 203 12.22 -5.95 -9.95
N ASP A 204 12.90 -6.98 -9.53
CA ASP A 204 14.08 -7.52 -10.25
C ASP A 204 13.69 -8.07 -11.63
N LYS A 205 12.56 -8.78 -11.69
CA LYS A 205 12.06 -9.30 -12.95
C LYS A 205 11.61 -8.19 -13.90
N LEU A 206 10.90 -7.17 -13.38
CA LEU A 206 10.54 -5.97 -14.14
C LEU A 206 11.78 -5.29 -14.71
N GLN A 207 12.80 -5.02 -13.87
CA GLN A 207 14.05 -4.42 -14.32
C GLN A 207 14.73 -5.25 -15.40
N GLY A 208 14.83 -6.57 -15.18
CA GLY A 208 15.43 -7.49 -16.13
C GLY A 208 14.70 -7.48 -17.47
N SER A 209 13.37 -7.52 -17.48
CA SER A 209 12.55 -7.48 -18.69
C SER A 209 12.71 -6.15 -19.43
N ILE A 210 12.58 -5.01 -18.75
CA ILE A 210 12.76 -3.68 -19.35
C ILE A 210 14.14 -3.56 -20.01
N LYS A 211 15.21 -3.92 -19.30
CA LYS A 211 16.58 -3.85 -19.82
C LYS A 211 16.83 -4.79 -21.00
N SER A 212 16.27 -6.00 -20.98
CA SER A 212 16.42 -6.97 -22.07
C SER A 212 15.81 -6.49 -23.40
N LYS A 213 14.86 -5.56 -23.33
CA LYS A 213 14.20 -4.93 -24.48
C LYS A 213 14.78 -3.56 -24.84
N GLY A 214 15.92 -3.18 -24.27
CA GLY A 214 16.62 -1.93 -24.55
C GLY A 214 16.15 -0.74 -23.72
N GLY A 215 15.23 -0.92 -22.77
CA GLY A 215 14.85 0.13 -21.83
C GLY A 215 15.94 0.43 -20.82
N GLU A 216 16.02 1.67 -20.39
CA GLU A 216 17.03 2.17 -19.45
C GLU A 216 16.39 2.48 -18.09
N ILE A 217 17.10 2.16 -16.99
CA ILE A 217 16.70 2.54 -15.63
C ILE A 217 17.89 3.20 -14.95
N HIS A 218 17.72 4.49 -14.62
CA HIS A 218 18.73 5.34 -14.01
C HIS A 218 18.33 5.63 -12.55
N THR A 219 18.94 4.93 -11.61
CA THR A 219 18.83 5.21 -10.16
C THR A 219 19.81 6.30 -9.73
N SER A 220 19.64 6.89 -8.55
CA SER A 220 20.42 8.04 -8.07
C SER A 220 20.47 9.18 -9.10
N THR A 221 19.40 9.33 -9.87
CA THR A 221 19.32 10.31 -10.98
C THR A 221 18.00 11.08 -10.89
N PRO A 222 17.91 12.05 -9.95
CA PRO A 222 16.71 12.84 -9.80
C PRO A 222 16.43 13.68 -11.05
N VAL A 223 15.16 13.72 -11.45
CA VAL A 223 14.65 14.69 -12.40
C VAL A 223 14.42 16.00 -11.65
N ILE A 224 14.99 17.08 -12.16
CA ILE A 224 14.87 18.42 -11.56
C ILE A 224 13.98 19.36 -12.37
N LYS A 225 13.71 19.02 -13.65
CA LYS A 225 12.83 19.82 -14.50
C LYS A 225 12.26 19.00 -15.66
N ILE A 226 11.04 19.31 -16.03
CA ILE A 226 10.42 18.90 -17.30
C ILE A 226 10.57 20.08 -18.26
N ASN A 227 11.25 19.86 -19.39
CA ASN A 227 11.41 20.88 -20.42
C ASN A 227 10.11 20.99 -21.24
N VAL A 228 9.63 22.22 -21.37
CA VAL A 228 8.39 22.53 -22.11
C VAL A 228 8.70 23.58 -23.18
N VAL A 229 8.30 23.31 -24.42
CA VAL A 229 8.41 24.23 -25.55
C VAL A 229 7.02 24.36 -26.17
N ASP A 230 6.53 25.57 -26.31
CA ASP A 230 5.21 25.89 -26.88
C ASP A 230 4.06 25.10 -26.25
N GLY A 231 4.12 24.86 -24.92
CA GLY A 231 3.11 24.12 -24.16
C GLY A 231 3.20 22.60 -24.28
N VAL A 232 4.23 22.08 -24.94
CA VAL A 232 4.48 20.63 -25.09
C VAL A 232 5.69 20.22 -24.26
N ALA A 233 5.57 19.15 -23.48
CA ALA A 233 6.70 18.56 -22.78
C ALA A 233 7.62 17.85 -23.78
N THR A 234 8.89 18.29 -23.85
CA THR A 234 9.86 17.85 -24.87
C THR A 234 11.05 17.10 -24.30
N GLY A 235 11.26 17.13 -22.99
CA GLY A 235 12.43 16.48 -22.41
C GLY A 235 12.47 16.57 -20.88
N LEU A 236 13.48 15.94 -20.31
CA LEU A 236 13.77 15.95 -18.89
C LEU A 236 15.17 16.50 -18.65
N LYS A 237 15.29 17.32 -17.60
CA LYS A 237 16.58 17.69 -17.02
C LYS A 237 16.80 16.87 -15.75
N THR A 238 17.91 16.18 -15.67
CA THR A 238 18.30 15.29 -14.58
C THR A 238 19.64 15.70 -13.97
N VAL A 239 19.91 15.24 -12.77
CA VAL A 239 21.25 15.29 -12.16
C VAL A 239 21.80 13.88 -12.10
N ALA A 240 22.90 13.66 -12.80
CA ALA A 240 23.56 12.35 -12.79
C ALA A 240 24.32 12.10 -11.46
N PRO A 241 24.71 10.84 -11.15
CA PRO A 241 25.43 10.53 -9.90
C PRO A 241 26.78 11.27 -9.73
N ASP A 242 27.36 11.74 -10.84
CA ASP A 242 28.57 12.58 -10.85
C ASP A 242 28.30 14.08 -10.52
N GLY A 243 27.02 14.44 -10.33
CA GLY A 243 26.57 15.81 -10.04
C GLY A 243 26.35 16.67 -11.30
N GLU A 244 26.56 16.12 -12.50
CA GLU A 244 26.34 16.88 -13.71
C GLU A 244 24.86 16.92 -14.09
N GLU A 245 24.39 18.09 -14.51
CA GLU A 245 23.07 18.25 -15.13
C GLU A 245 23.08 17.71 -16.57
N ARG A 246 22.06 16.94 -16.91
CA ARG A 246 21.92 16.37 -18.26
C ARG A 246 20.50 16.61 -18.76
N ASP A 247 20.39 17.06 -20.01
CA ASP A 247 19.12 17.15 -20.73
C ASP A 247 18.97 15.97 -21.69
N ARG A 248 17.75 15.41 -21.75
CA ARG A 248 17.41 14.36 -22.71
C ARG A 248 16.00 14.60 -23.27
N ASP A 249 15.88 14.52 -24.58
CA ASP A 249 14.63 14.73 -25.29
C ASP A 249 13.77 13.48 -25.32
N PHE A 250 12.46 13.67 -25.17
CA PHE A 250 11.42 12.65 -25.19
C PHE A 250 10.20 13.11 -25.99
N ASP A 251 9.54 12.16 -26.65
CA ASP A 251 8.27 12.39 -27.35
C ASP A 251 7.10 12.44 -26.33
N CYS A 252 7.25 11.74 -25.20
CA CYS A 252 6.25 11.68 -24.16
C CYS A 252 6.92 11.55 -22.78
N ILE A 253 6.31 12.15 -21.75
CA ILE A 253 6.79 12.07 -20.38
C ILE A 253 5.66 11.56 -19.49
N LEU A 254 5.94 10.50 -18.73
CA LEU A 254 5.07 9.96 -17.67
C LEU A 254 5.67 10.28 -16.31
N SER A 255 4.94 11.00 -15.49
CA SER A 255 5.32 11.24 -14.10
C SER A 255 4.53 10.35 -13.14
N THR A 256 5.23 9.63 -12.27
CA THR A 256 4.64 8.81 -11.20
C THR A 256 4.99 9.31 -9.80
N VAL A 257 5.48 10.55 -9.71
CA VAL A 257 5.75 11.21 -8.44
C VAL A 257 4.45 11.67 -7.77
N PRO A 258 4.46 11.87 -6.44
CA PRO A 258 3.30 12.43 -5.73
C PRO A 258 2.87 13.78 -6.29
N SER A 259 1.56 14.09 -6.24
CA SER A 259 1.01 15.32 -6.83
C SER A 259 1.61 16.59 -6.25
N PHE A 260 2.02 16.59 -4.98
CA PHE A 260 2.65 17.76 -4.34
C PHE A 260 4.07 18.03 -4.87
N SER A 261 4.79 17.03 -5.37
CA SER A 261 6.14 17.19 -5.93
C SER A 261 6.13 17.57 -7.41
N PHE A 262 5.06 17.25 -8.13
CA PHE A 262 4.98 17.47 -9.56
C PHE A 262 5.07 18.95 -9.96
N PRO A 263 4.45 19.91 -9.23
CA PRO A 263 4.55 21.34 -9.53
C PRO A 263 5.96 21.94 -9.42
N ASP A 264 6.90 21.24 -8.77
CA ASP A 264 8.29 21.68 -8.66
C ASP A 264 9.11 21.31 -9.92
N LEU A 265 8.59 20.40 -10.73
CA LEU A 265 9.25 19.92 -11.94
C LEU A 265 8.86 20.68 -13.19
N VAL A 266 7.74 21.43 -13.19
CA VAL A 266 7.21 22.08 -14.38
C VAL A 266 6.34 23.28 -14.01
N ASP A 267 6.41 24.33 -14.83
CA ASP A 267 5.51 25.47 -14.69
C ASP A 267 4.10 25.10 -15.13
N LEU A 268 3.14 25.23 -14.22
CA LEU A 268 1.75 24.88 -14.42
C LEU A 268 0.84 26.11 -14.29
N PRO A 269 -0.32 26.14 -14.97
CA PRO A 269 -1.34 27.14 -14.71
C PRO A 269 -1.70 27.18 -13.22
N PHE A 270 -1.92 28.39 -12.69
CA PHE A 270 -2.12 28.62 -11.25
C PHE A 270 -3.20 27.70 -10.66
N GLU A 271 -4.39 27.63 -11.30
CA GLU A 271 -5.51 26.81 -10.82
C GLU A 271 -5.16 25.31 -10.77
N TYR A 272 -4.35 24.82 -11.71
CA TYR A 272 -3.93 23.41 -11.73
C TYR A 272 -2.90 23.13 -10.64
N ARG A 273 -1.93 24.03 -10.44
CA ARG A 273 -0.96 23.96 -9.33
C ARG A 273 -1.66 23.93 -7.99
N GLU A 274 -2.62 24.83 -7.75
CA GLU A 274 -3.41 24.86 -6.51
C GLU A 274 -4.17 23.54 -6.27
N ARG A 275 -4.79 22.98 -7.30
CA ARG A 275 -5.49 21.69 -7.20
C ARG A 275 -4.57 20.53 -6.83
N LEU A 276 -3.35 20.47 -7.37
CA LEU A 276 -2.36 19.47 -7.02
C LEU A 276 -1.86 19.65 -5.58
N SER A 277 -1.60 20.89 -5.19
CA SER A 277 -1.10 21.25 -3.85
C SER A 277 -2.17 21.10 -2.76
N SER A 278 -3.46 21.13 -3.11
CA SER A 278 -4.56 20.94 -2.15
C SER A 278 -4.74 19.48 -1.69
N VAL A 279 -4.04 18.53 -2.33
CA VAL A 279 -4.08 17.11 -1.91
C VAL A 279 -3.23 16.93 -0.66
N HIS A 280 -3.88 16.62 0.46
CA HIS A 280 -3.20 16.33 1.71
C HIS A 280 -2.64 14.91 1.75
N TYR A 281 -1.34 14.79 1.98
CA TYR A 281 -0.68 13.50 2.15
C TYR A 281 -0.40 13.28 3.64
N LEU A 282 -0.72 12.09 4.11
CA LEU A 282 -0.32 11.64 5.44
C LEU A 282 0.99 10.85 5.32
N ALA A 283 1.91 11.11 6.23
CA ALA A 283 3.13 10.32 6.35
C ALA A 283 2.86 9.05 7.17
N ALA A 284 3.51 7.95 6.81
CA ALA A 284 3.56 6.75 7.63
C ALA A 284 4.94 6.62 8.27
N VAL A 285 4.97 6.44 9.59
CA VAL A 285 6.19 6.09 10.33
C VAL A 285 6.13 4.60 10.62
N VAL A 286 7.19 3.91 10.22
CA VAL A 286 7.32 2.46 10.42
C VAL A 286 8.63 2.18 11.12
N VAL A 287 8.56 1.51 12.27
CA VAL A 287 9.72 0.98 12.99
C VAL A 287 9.75 -0.52 12.78
N ILE A 288 10.89 -1.03 12.31
CA ILE A 288 11.11 -2.47 12.12
C ILE A 288 11.96 -2.98 13.27
N LEU A 289 11.49 -4.01 13.94
CA LEU A 289 12.17 -4.63 15.07
C LEU A 289 12.48 -6.11 14.74
N GLU A 290 13.73 -6.48 14.96
CA GLU A 290 14.13 -7.88 15.02
C GLU A 290 14.02 -8.35 16.47
N MET A 291 13.25 -9.41 16.70
CA MET A 291 12.92 -9.90 18.03
C MET A 291 13.27 -11.38 18.19
N THR A 292 13.73 -11.78 19.36
CA THR A 292 14.02 -13.18 19.68
C THR A 292 12.77 -14.02 19.88
N HIS A 293 11.65 -13.39 20.24
CA HIS A 293 10.38 -14.04 20.49
C HIS A 293 9.23 -13.32 19.78
N ALA A 294 8.21 -14.06 19.36
CA ALA A 294 6.97 -13.49 18.89
C ALA A 294 6.22 -12.79 20.02
N LEU A 295 5.58 -11.67 19.71
CA LEU A 295 4.76 -10.92 20.68
C LEU A 295 3.37 -11.54 20.81
N THR A 296 2.80 -11.98 19.68
CA THR A 296 1.47 -12.60 19.58
C THR A 296 1.47 -13.76 18.59
N ASP A 297 0.28 -14.34 18.34
CA ASP A 297 0.06 -15.29 17.24
C ASP A 297 -0.68 -14.65 16.05
N CYS A 298 -0.87 -13.32 16.05
CA CYS A 298 -1.52 -12.58 14.99
C CYS A 298 -0.48 -12.01 14.03
N TYR A 299 -0.78 -12.05 12.73
CA TYR A 299 -0.03 -11.31 11.72
C TYR A 299 -0.29 -9.82 11.82
N TRP A 300 -1.57 -9.43 11.94
CA TRP A 300 -2.00 -8.04 12.04
C TRP A 300 -2.68 -7.77 13.38
N MET A 301 -2.21 -6.77 14.11
CA MET A 301 -2.80 -6.31 15.36
C MET A 301 -3.21 -4.84 15.22
N ASN A 302 -4.50 -4.54 15.28
CA ASN A 302 -4.99 -3.18 15.40
C ASN A 302 -4.88 -2.73 16.86
N ILE A 303 -4.42 -1.53 17.08
CA ILE A 303 -4.35 -0.90 18.40
C ILE A 303 -5.48 0.13 18.49
N ALA A 304 -6.46 -0.12 19.36
CA ALA A 304 -7.62 0.75 19.53
C ALA A 304 -7.55 1.60 20.81
N ASP A 305 -6.64 1.30 21.73
CA ASP A 305 -6.43 2.08 22.94
C ASP A 305 -5.58 3.33 22.62
N SER A 306 -6.11 4.50 22.97
CA SER A 306 -5.52 5.80 22.62
C SER A 306 -4.28 6.20 23.45
N ASP A 307 -3.99 5.49 24.52
CA ASP A 307 -2.79 5.65 25.34
C ASP A 307 -1.55 4.95 24.76
N VAL A 308 -1.74 4.13 23.73
CA VAL A 308 -0.66 3.48 22.98
C VAL A 308 -0.25 4.36 21.80
N PRO A 309 1.04 4.74 21.67
CA PRO A 309 1.49 5.75 20.72
C PRO A 309 1.66 5.24 19.27
N PHE A 310 1.07 4.11 18.92
CA PHE A 310 1.07 3.54 17.57
C PHE A 310 -0.26 2.84 17.27
N LEU A 311 -0.55 2.66 15.99
CA LEU A 311 -1.86 2.19 15.51
C LEU A 311 -1.92 0.72 15.19
N GLY A 312 -0.78 0.15 14.85
CA GLY A 312 -0.75 -1.23 14.40
C GLY A 312 0.59 -1.89 14.61
N LEU A 313 0.51 -3.18 14.83
CA LEU A 313 1.65 -4.09 14.84
C LEU A 313 1.44 -5.13 13.76
N ILE A 314 2.47 -5.38 12.96
CA ILE A 314 2.45 -6.44 11.96
C ILE A 314 3.60 -7.39 12.28
N GLU A 315 3.28 -8.52 12.89
CA GLU A 315 4.24 -9.58 13.11
C GLU A 315 4.40 -10.41 11.85
N HIS A 316 5.32 -9.95 11.01
CA HIS A 316 5.56 -10.48 9.67
C HIS A 316 5.85 -11.99 9.67
N THR A 317 6.61 -12.44 10.63
CA THR A 317 6.98 -13.84 10.80
C THR A 317 5.89 -14.73 11.45
N ASN A 318 4.73 -14.17 11.78
CA ASN A 318 3.52 -14.97 12.04
C ASN A 318 2.81 -15.39 10.74
N MET A 319 3.25 -14.87 9.61
CA MET A 319 2.78 -15.25 8.27
C MET A 319 3.90 -15.96 7.49
N LEU A 320 5.13 -15.43 7.54
CA LEU A 320 6.27 -15.94 6.80
C LEU A 320 7.27 -16.69 7.69
N PRO A 321 8.07 -17.62 7.13
CA PRO A 321 9.07 -18.35 7.89
C PRO A 321 10.13 -17.41 8.48
N LYS A 322 10.36 -17.47 9.78
CA LYS A 322 11.42 -16.68 10.44
C LYS A 322 12.82 -17.05 9.99
N GLU A 323 12.99 -18.24 9.44
CA GLU A 323 14.24 -18.75 8.87
C GLU A 323 14.74 -17.87 7.73
N TRP A 324 13.85 -17.18 7.03
CA TRP A 324 14.21 -16.19 6.01
C TRP A 324 14.95 -15.00 6.63
N TYR A 325 14.70 -14.70 7.89
CA TYR A 325 15.26 -13.55 8.62
C TYR A 325 16.26 -13.97 9.72
N GLY A 326 17.10 -14.98 9.43
CA GLY A 326 18.12 -15.44 10.37
C GLY A 326 17.58 -16.11 11.63
N GLY A 327 16.32 -16.57 11.63
CA GLY A 327 15.65 -17.18 12.77
C GLY A 327 14.99 -16.17 13.72
N ASN A 328 15.05 -14.88 13.43
CA ASN A 328 14.45 -13.81 14.21
C ASN A 328 12.98 -13.58 13.84
N ASN A 329 12.22 -13.08 14.80
CA ASN A 329 10.85 -12.61 14.53
C ASN A 329 10.89 -11.14 14.08
N ILE A 330 10.17 -10.83 13.01
CA ILE A 330 10.12 -9.48 12.46
C ILE A 330 8.78 -8.84 12.82
N LEU A 331 8.87 -7.66 13.44
CA LEU A 331 7.72 -6.85 13.83
C LEU A 331 7.82 -5.47 13.19
N TYR A 332 6.79 -5.08 12.46
CA TYR A 332 6.57 -3.69 12.09
C TYR A 332 5.65 -3.02 13.10
N MET A 333 6.07 -1.89 13.63
CA MET A 333 5.25 -0.99 14.42
C MET A 333 4.96 0.25 13.60
N THR A 334 3.69 0.59 13.42
CA THR A 334 3.27 1.61 12.46
C THR A 334 2.40 2.68 13.09
N ASN A 335 2.62 3.92 12.65
CA ASN A 335 1.76 5.07 12.93
C ASN A 335 1.62 5.96 11.68
N TYR A 336 0.62 6.84 11.68
CA TYR A 336 0.41 7.86 10.66
C TYR A 336 0.52 9.25 11.29
N LEU A 337 1.12 10.18 10.56
CA LEU A 337 1.36 11.57 10.96
C LEU A 337 0.71 12.54 9.98
#